data_b9e3bbfdeba4cf7fa4bb787876bb190e
#
_entry.id   b9e3bbfdeba4cf7fa4bb787876bb190e
#
_cell.length_a   1.000
_cell.length_b   1.000
_cell.length_c   1.000
_cell.angle_alpha   90.00
_cell.angle_beta   90.00
_cell.angle_gamma   90.00
#
_symmetry.space_group_name_H-M   'P 1'
#
loop_
_entity.id
_entity.type
_entity.pdbx_description
1 polymer ?
#
loop_
_entity_poly.entity_id
_entity_poly.type
_entity_poly.pdbx_seq_one_letter_code
_entity_poly.pdbx_strand_id
1 'polypeptide(L)'
;MLLPNVIADVAKAYNMAYVLIEVNDIGEAVASQLHYDVEYENVLMCAMRGRAGQIVGTGFSGGKTQMGVKMSKTVKAQGCSNLKTLIEDDKLIVNDYNIVSELTTFIQNKQSFEADEGYNDDLVMCLVIFAWLVQQEYFKELTDQDIRRRIYEEQKNQIEQDMAPFGFILNGVDDEEVVVDEKGDVWSLEMDGSDREDSKWNTDEYGDRSFMWEYR
;
A
#
# COMPACT_ATOMS: atom_id res chain seq x y z
N MET A 1 -22.12 -15.55 -8.80
CA MET A 1 -22.32 -14.16 -9.31
C MET A 1 -21.01 -13.73 -9.99
N LEU A 2 -21.04 -13.12 -11.19
CA LEU A 2 -19.80 -12.77 -11.91
C LEU A 2 -19.14 -11.46 -11.41
N LEU A 3 -19.95 -10.55 -10.88
CA LEU A 3 -19.50 -9.20 -10.51
C LEU A 3 -18.33 -9.18 -9.49
N PRO A 4 -18.33 -9.95 -8.38
CA PRO A 4 -17.21 -9.95 -7.44
C PRO A 4 -15.89 -10.38 -8.09
N ASN A 5 -15.92 -11.36 -9.01
CA ASN A 5 -14.71 -11.78 -9.72
C ASN A 5 -14.18 -10.67 -10.64
N VAL A 6 -15.06 -9.98 -11.35
CA VAL A 6 -14.66 -8.84 -12.19
C VAL A 6 -14.04 -7.73 -11.35
N ILE A 7 -14.62 -7.40 -10.19
CA ILE A 7 -14.06 -6.41 -9.27
C ILE A 7 -12.66 -6.85 -8.81
N ALA A 8 -12.50 -8.11 -8.40
CA ALA A 8 -11.21 -8.64 -7.97
C ALA A 8 -10.15 -8.59 -9.08
N ASP A 9 -10.53 -8.97 -10.31
CA ASP A 9 -9.60 -8.96 -11.44
C ASP A 9 -9.14 -7.53 -11.79
N VAL A 10 -10.06 -6.57 -11.78
CA VAL A 10 -9.74 -5.16 -11.97
C VAL A 10 -8.85 -4.66 -10.84
N ALA A 11 -9.20 -4.92 -9.58
CA ALA A 11 -8.42 -4.47 -8.44
C ALA A 11 -7.01 -5.08 -8.40
N LYS A 12 -6.85 -6.34 -8.80
CA LYS A 12 -5.53 -6.98 -8.99
C LYS A 12 -4.72 -6.31 -10.10
N ALA A 13 -5.36 -5.97 -11.23
CA ALA A 13 -4.71 -5.25 -12.33
C ALA A 13 -4.23 -3.85 -11.92
N TYR A 14 -4.89 -3.24 -10.94
CA TYR A 14 -4.48 -1.97 -10.31
C TYR A 14 -3.64 -2.18 -9.04
N ASN A 15 -2.78 -3.20 -9.05
CA ASN A 15 -1.82 -3.48 -7.98
C ASN A 15 -2.47 -3.73 -6.62
N MET A 16 -3.44 -4.63 -6.58
CA MET A 16 -4.18 -4.99 -5.36
C MET A 16 -4.87 -3.77 -4.72
N ALA A 17 -5.54 -2.98 -5.54
CA ALA A 17 -6.19 -1.75 -5.11
C ALA A 17 -7.18 -1.95 -3.97
N TYR A 18 -7.27 -0.98 -3.07
CA TYR A 18 -8.33 -0.95 -2.06
C TYR A 18 -9.70 -0.74 -2.71
N VAL A 19 -10.66 -1.58 -2.34
CA VAL A 19 -12.02 -1.54 -2.86
C VAL A 19 -12.99 -1.06 -1.80
N LEU A 20 -13.73 0.01 -2.07
CA LEU A 20 -14.83 0.48 -1.24
C LEU A 20 -16.14 0.29 -1.98
N ILE A 21 -17.05 -0.46 -1.40
CA ILE A 21 -18.34 -0.81 -2.00
C ILE A 21 -19.45 -0.06 -1.27
N GLU A 22 -20.39 0.52 -2.03
CA GLU A 22 -21.64 0.99 -1.46
C GLU A 22 -22.51 -0.22 -1.09
N VAL A 23 -22.89 -0.33 0.19
CA VAL A 23 -23.59 -1.51 0.72
C VAL A 23 -25.10 -1.30 0.85
N ASN A 24 -25.66 -0.35 0.15
CA ASN A 24 -27.11 -0.25 0.02
C ASN A 24 -27.58 -1.40 -0.87
N ASP A 25 -28.73 -1.97 -0.55
CA ASP A 25 -29.39 -3.03 -1.30
C ASP A 25 -28.48 -4.25 -1.59
N ILE A 26 -28.15 -4.53 -2.84
CA ILE A 26 -27.35 -5.70 -3.25
C ILE A 26 -25.85 -5.57 -2.95
N GLY A 27 -25.36 -4.36 -2.68
CA GLY A 27 -23.92 -4.11 -2.45
C GLY A 27 -23.35 -4.88 -1.27
N GLU A 28 -24.16 -5.13 -0.22
CA GLU A 28 -23.72 -5.95 0.93
C GLU A 28 -23.40 -7.40 0.52
N ALA A 29 -24.21 -7.98 -0.37
CA ALA A 29 -23.97 -9.32 -0.89
C ALA A 29 -22.73 -9.37 -1.78
N VAL A 30 -22.50 -8.34 -2.60
CA VAL A 30 -21.30 -8.22 -3.45
C VAL A 30 -20.06 -8.08 -2.59
N ALA A 31 -20.08 -7.24 -1.56
CA ALA A 31 -18.96 -7.05 -0.65
C ALA A 31 -18.61 -8.34 0.11
N SER A 32 -19.63 -9.04 0.62
CA SER A 32 -19.45 -10.32 1.30
C SER A 32 -18.86 -11.40 0.39
N GLN A 33 -19.38 -11.55 -0.83
CA GLN A 33 -18.84 -12.50 -1.80
C GLN A 33 -17.41 -12.15 -2.22
N LEU A 34 -17.11 -10.88 -2.43
CA LEU A 34 -15.76 -10.44 -2.78
C LEU A 34 -14.75 -10.80 -1.69
N HIS A 35 -15.11 -10.60 -0.43
CA HIS A 35 -14.22 -10.84 0.70
C HIS A 35 -14.12 -12.33 1.07
N TYR A 36 -15.26 -13.05 1.17
CA TYR A 36 -15.27 -14.43 1.67
C TYR A 36 -15.16 -15.49 0.58
N ASP A 37 -15.80 -15.29 -0.58
CA ASP A 37 -15.82 -16.31 -1.64
C ASP A 37 -14.65 -16.13 -2.60
N VAL A 38 -14.28 -14.89 -2.94
CA VAL A 38 -13.16 -14.55 -3.82
C VAL A 38 -11.86 -14.33 -3.05
N GLU A 39 -11.94 -14.24 -1.71
CA GLU A 39 -10.82 -14.04 -0.80
C GLU A 39 -9.99 -12.77 -1.12
N TYR A 40 -10.68 -11.70 -1.54
CA TYR A 40 -10.01 -10.42 -1.78
C TYR A 40 -9.86 -9.64 -0.48
N GLU A 41 -8.63 -9.48 0.01
CA GLU A 41 -8.35 -8.93 1.33
C GLU A 41 -8.53 -7.42 1.44
N ASN A 42 -8.27 -6.67 0.35
CA ASN A 42 -8.25 -5.20 0.35
C ASN A 42 -9.65 -4.57 0.22
N VAL A 43 -10.65 -5.15 0.89
CA VAL A 43 -11.98 -4.56 0.99
C VAL A 43 -12.03 -3.64 2.21
N LEU A 44 -12.34 -2.35 1.99
CA LEU A 44 -12.43 -1.36 3.05
C LEU A 44 -13.69 -1.58 3.89
N MET A 45 -13.51 -1.56 5.21
CA MET A 45 -14.58 -1.70 6.19
C MET A 45 -14.95 -0.37 6.80
N CYS A 46 -16.24 -0.18 7.07
CA CYS A 46 -16.75 0.98 7.79
C CYS A 46 -17.37 0.59 9.13
N ALA A 47 -17.13 1.42 10.13
CA ALA A 47 -17.74 1.29 11.47
C ALA A 47 -18.67 2.46 11.74
N MET A 48 -19.78 2.21 12.45
CA MET A 48 -20.68 3.24 12.94
C MET A 48 -20.15 3.78 14.26
N ARG A 49 -19.82 5.06 14.32
CA ARG A 49 -19.26 5.72 15.51
C ARG A 49 -20.17 6.82 16.02
N GLY A 50 -21.27 6.45 16.63
CA GLY A 50 -22.19 7.37 17.27
C GLY A 50 -22.58 8.58 16.42
N ARG A 51 -22.34 9.79 16.92
CA ARG A 51 -22.66 11.05 16.22
C ARG A 51 -21.72 11.36 15.04
N ALA A 52 -20.54 10.78 15.01
CA ALA A 52 -19.59 11.00 13.91
C ALA A 52 -20.01 10.28 12.61
N GLY A 53 -21.04 9.42 12.67
CA GLY A 53 -21.52 8.67 11.52
C GLY A 53 -20.61 7.49 11.17
N GLN A 54 -20.43 7.26 9.88
CA GLN A 54 -19.56 6.19 9.40
C GLN A 54 -18.13 6.67 9.28
N ILE A 55 -17.20 5.82 9.67
CA ILE A 55 -15.76 6.01 9.49
C ILE A 55 -15.14 4.73 8.92
N VAL A 56 -14.14 4.88 8.08
CA VAL A 56 -13.34 3.76 7.57
C VAL A 56 -12.34 3.33 8.66
N GLY A 57 -12.15 2.03 8.84
CA GLY A 57 -11.22 1.49 9.84
C GLY A 57 -10.93 0.01 9.65
N THR A 58 -10.10 -0.54 10.54
CA THR A 58 -9.59 -1.93 10.48
C THR A 58 -10.60 -3.02 10.85
N GLY A 59 -11.84 -2.69 11.11
CA GLY A 59 -12.83 -3.69 11.56
C GLY A 59 -12.74 -4.07 13.05
N PHE A 60 -11.66 -3.77 13.75
CA PHE A 60 -11.43 -4.13 15.17
C PHE A 60 -11.91 -3.06 16.18
N SER A 61 -12.54 -2.02 15.71
CA SER A 61 -12.90 -0.84 16.51
C SER A 61 -14.21 -1.00 17.28
N GLY A 62 -14.41 -2.06 18.06
CA GLY A 62 -15.45 -2.20 19.09
C GLY A 62 -16.91 -1.88 18.74
N GLY A 63 -17.21 -1.48 17.52
CA GLY A 63 -18.53 -1.14 16.99
C GLY A 63 -19.01 -2.14 15.93
N LYS A 64 -20.26 -1.99 15.49
CA LYS A 64 -20.80 -2.76 14.39
C LYS A 64 -20.07 -2.34 13.11
N THR A 65 -19.18 -3.19 12.61
CA THR A 65 -18.47 -3.01 11.34
C THR A 65 -19.24 -3.66 10.20
N GLN A 66 -19.14 -3.08 9.01
CA GLN A 66 -19.67 -3.65 7.77
C GLN A 66 -18.63 -3.48 6.65
N MET A 67 -18.62 -4.40 5.70
CA MET A 67 -17.76 -4.31 4.51
C MET A 67 -18.34 -3.29 3.54
N GLY A 68 -17.61 -2.18 3.38
CA GLY A 68 -18.08 -1.09 2.53
C GLY A 68 -18.80 0.03 3.29
N VAL A 69 -19.34 0.99 2.56
CA VAL A 69 -19.97 2.19 3.08
C VAL A 69 -21.47 2.20 2.79
N LYS A 70 -22.27 2.54 3.81
CA LYS A 70 -23.70 2.79 3.61
C LYS A 70 -23.91 4.23 3.20
N MET A 71 -24.48 4.47 2.01
CA MET A 71 -24.84 5.80 1.57
C MET A 71 -25.93 6.38 2.45
N SER A 72 -25.53 7.24 3.36
CA SER A 72 -26.42 8.03 4.21
C SER A 72 -26.44 9.48 3.72
N LYS A 73 -27.47 10.26 4.16
CA LYS A 73 -27.53 11.69 3.86
C LYS A 73 -26.26 12.44 4.27
N THR A 74 -25.65 12.04 5.39
CA THR A 74 -24.43 12.66 5.90
C THR A 74 -23.22 12.32 5.02
N VAL A 75 -23.05 11.04 4.66
CA VAL A 75 -21.97 10.61 3.76
C VAL A 75 -22.09 11.28 2.39
N LYS A 76 -23.30 11.31 1.82
CA LYS A 76 -23.58 11.97 0.53
C LYS A 76 -23.26 13.46 0.59
N ALA A 77 -23.75 14.17 1.61
CA ALA A 77 -23.51 15.61 1.74
C ALA A 77 -22.00 15.94 1.93
N GLN A 78 -21.32 15.19 2.77
CA GLN A 78 -19.87 15.35 2.98
C GLN A 78 -19.09 15.02 1.71
N GLY A 79 -19.42 13.92 1.04
CA GLY A 79 -18.78 13.52 -0.21
C GLY A 79 -18.97 14.55 -1.32
N CYS A 80 -20.18 15.08 -1.51
CA CYS A 80 -20.44 16.15 -2.50
C CYS A 80 -19.67 17.43 -2.18
N SER A 81 -19.63 17.85 -0.91
CA SER A 81 -18.86 19.02 -0.51
C SER A 81 -17.37 18.84 -0.76
N ASN A 82 -16.83 17.67 -0.41
CA ASN A 82 -15.42 17.36 -0.60
C ASN A 82 -15.07 17.21 -2.09
N LEU A 83 -15.96 16.58 -2.89
CA LEU A 83 -15.79 16.46 -4.35
C LEU A 83 -15.66 17.83 -5.00
N LYS A 84 -16.54 18.77 -4.63
CA LYS A 84 -16.46 20.14 -5.10
C LYS A 84 -15.10 20.77 -4.75
N THR A 85 -14.65 20.65 -3.51
CA THR A 85 -13.34 21.20 -3.08
C THR A 85 -12.18 20.55 -3.83
N LEU A 86 -12.20 19.22 -4.07
CA LEU A 86 -11.14 18.53 -4.78
C LEU A 86 -11.02 18.99 -6.24
N ILE A 87 -12.15 19.29 -6.88
CA ILE A 87 -12.18 19.80 -8.26
C ILE A 87 -11.75 21.28 -8.29
N GLU A 88 -12.27 22.12 -7.39
CA GLU A 88 -11.94 23.56 -7.33
C GLU A 88 -10.48 23.81 -6.97
N ASP A 89 -9.85 22.94 -6.19
CA ASP A 89 -8.44 23.01 -5.79
C ASP A 89 -7.49 22.32 -6.79
N ASP A 90 -7.99 21.87 -7.94
CA ASP A 90 -7.22 21.10 -8.95
C ASP A 90 -6.54 19.82 -8.40
N LYS A 91 -7.09 19.27 -7.31
CA LYS A 91 -6.59 18.03 -6.67
C LYS A 91 -7.16 16.76 -7.30
N LEU A 92 -8.25 16.89 -8.04
CA LEU A 92 -8.89 15.81 -8.78
C LEU A 92 -9.12 16.25 -10.21
N ILE A 93 -8.44 15.59 -11.15
CA ILE A 93 -8.58 15.82 -12.58
C ILE A 93 -9.51 14.75 -13.15
N VAL A 94 -10.62 15.17 -13.74
CA VAL A 94 -11.61 14.27 -14.35
C VAL A 94 -11.49 14.38 -15.87
N ASN A 95 -11.01 13.31 -16.52
CA ASN A 95 -10.78 13.30 -17.97
C ASN A 95 -11.84 12.50 -18.75
N ASP A 96 -12.67 11.71 -18.07
CA ASP A 96 -13.69 10.90 -18.72
C ASP A 96 -14.93 11.73 -19.08
N TYR A 97 -15.34 11.64 -20.36
CA TYR A 97 -16.47 12.40 -20.88
C TYR A 97 -17.81 12.03 -20.22
N ASN A 98 -18.02 10.75 -19.89
CA ASN A 98 -19.28 10.31 -19.29
C ASN A 98 -19.41 10.86 -17.87
N ILE A 99 -18.33 10.84 -17.09
CA ILE A 99 -18.28 11.44 -15.75
C ILE A 99 -18.57 12.95 -15.83
N VAL A 100 -17.92 13.65 -16.75
CA VAL A 100 -18.15 15.10 -16.93
C VAL A 100 -19.60 15.37 -17.34
N SER A 101 -20.17 14.54 -18.22
CA SER A 101 -21.57 14.65 -18.62
C SER A 101 -22.53 14.48 -17.43
N GLU A 102 -22.32 13.47 -16.59
CA GLU A 102 -23.13 13.27 -15.38
C GLU A 102 -22.96 14.44 -14.38
N LEU A 103 -21.72 14.95 -14.20
CA LEU A 103 -21.46 16.12 -13.34
C LEU A 103 -22.25 17.37 -13.79
N THR A 104 -22.46 17.57 -15.10
CA THR A 104 -23.22 18.73 -15.60
C THR A 104 -24.72 18.64 -15.29
N THR A 105 -25.26 17.45 -15.10
CA THR A 105 -26.66 17.17 -14.79
C THR A 105 -26.92 16.86 -13.32
N PHE A 106 -25.83 16.87 -12.50
CA PHE A 106 -25.93 16.60 -11.07
C PHE A 106 -26.31 17.86 -10.30
N ILE A 107 -27.51 17.88 -9.74
CA ILE A 107 -28.12 19.06 -9.13
C ILE A 107 -28.40 18.86 -7.64
N GLN A 108 -28.50 19.97 -6.93
CA GLN A 108 -28.99 19.96 -5.55
C GLN A 108 -30.52 20.03 -5.58
N ASN A 109 -31.16 18.98 -5.07
CA ASN A 109 -32.59 18.96 -4.84
C ASN A 109 -32.90 19.01 -3.34
N LYS A 110 -33.40 20.14 -2.84
CA LYS A 110 -33.70 20.41 -1.44
C LYS A 110 -32.46 20.22 -0.54
N GLN A 111 -32.38 19.10 0.19
CA GLN A 111 -31.28 18.76 1.10
C GLN A 111 -30.46 17.55 0.58
N SER A 112 -30.67 17.14 -0.64
CA SER A 112 -29.96 16.04 -1.30
C SER A 112 -29.32 16.50 -2.59
N PHE A 113 -28.53 15.65 -3.18
CA PHE A 113 -27.93 15.82 -4.50
C PHE A 113 -28.30 14.61 -5.34
N GLU A 114 -28.69 14.82 -6.58
CA GLU A 114 -29.15 13.77 -7.48
C GLU A 114 -29.03 14.23 -8.94
N ALA A 115 -29.09 13.29 -9.87
CA ALA A 115 -29.20 13.65 -11.29
C ALA A 115 -30.50 14.37 -11.55
N ASP A 116 -30.51 15.28 -12.53
CA ASP A 116 -31.73 15.89 -13.06
C ASP A 116 -32.66 14.85 -13.72
N GLU A 117 -33.92 15.16 -13.86
CA GLU A 117 -34.93 14.22 -14.36
C GLU A 117 -34.54 13.63 -15.73
N GLY A 118 -34.44 12.29 -15.79
CA GLY A 118 -34.06 11.56 -17.00
C GLY A 118 -32.57 11.33 -17.19
N TYR A 119 -31.72 11.73 -16.24
CA TYR A 119 -30.29 11.50 -16.25
C TYR A 119 -29.87 10.51 -15.16
N ASN A 120 -28.62 10.03 -15.24
CA ASN A 120 -27.99 9.12 -14.26
C ASN A 120 -26.92 9.85 -13.47
N ASP A 121 -26.64 9.37 -12.24
CA ASP A 121 -25.58 9.89 -11.36
C ASP A 121 -24.62 8.78 -10.84
N ASP A 122 -24.62 7.62 -11.47
CA ASP A 122 -23.88 6.45 -11.00
C ASP A 122 -22.36 6.70 -10.90
N LEU A 123 -21.78 7.31 -11.93
CA LEU A 123 -20.36 7.62 -11.97
C LEU A 123 -20.01 8.77 -11.01
N VAL A 124 -20.88 9.78 -10.94
CA VAL A 124 -20.71 10.88 -9.98
C VAL A 124 -20.80 10.37 -8.56
N MET A 125 -21.69 9.43 -8.27
CA MET A 125 -21.81 8.81 -6.95
C MET A 125 -20.56 8.02 -6.57
N CYS A 126 -19.87 7.36 -7.51
CA CYS A 126 -18.55 6.76 -7.27
C CYS A 126 -17.51 7.84 -6.86
N LEU A 127 -17.48 8.99 -7.54
CA LEU A 127 -16.62 10.11 -7.17
C LEU A 127 -16.98 10.71 -5.80
N VAL A 128 -18.28 10.79 -5.47
CA VAL A 128 -18.76 11.27 -4.16
C VAL A 128 -18.26 10.36 -3.04
N ILE A 129 -18.33 9.03 -3.22
CA ILE A 129 -17.81 8.05 -2.27
C ILE A 129 -16.29 8.17 -2.15
N PHE A 130 -15.58 8.32 -3.26
CA PHE A 130 -14.14 8.53 -3.27
C PHE A 130 -13.75 9.82 -2.54
N ALA A 131 -14.44 10.93 -2.81
CA ALA A 131 -14.18 12.21 -2.15
C ALA A 131 -14.47 12.18 -0.64
N TRP A 132 -15.43 11.36 -0.21
CA TRP A 132 -15.66 11.09 1.20
C TRP A 132 -14.53 10.24 1.79
N LEU A 133 -14.06 9.20 1.06
CA LEU A 133 -12.99 8.28 1.49
C LEU A 133 -11.67 9.00 1.74
N VAL A 134 -11.24 9.87 0.84
CA VAL A 134 -9.94 10.57 0.95
C VAL A 134 -9.85 11.51 2.16
N GLN A 135 -10.98 11.85 2.77
CA GLN A 135 -11.00 12.61 4.04
C GLN A 135 -10.86 11.73 5.28
N GLN A 136 -11.03 10.42 5.14
CA GLN A 136 -10.94 9.49 6.26
C GLN A 136 -9.49 9.36 6.73
N GLU A 137 -9.27 9.50 8.04
CA GLU A 137 -7.94 9.46 8.65
C GLU A 137 -7.24 8.12 8.38
N TYR A 138 -7.96 7.02 8.56
CA TYR A 138 -7.46 5.68 8.27
C TYR A 138 -6.98 5.52 6.81
N PHE A 139 -7.70 6.08 5.83
CA PHE A 139 -7.28 6.01 4.42
C PHE A 139 -6.02 6.85 4.17
N LYS A 140 -5.89 8.01 4.80
CA LYS A 140 -4.68 8.82 4.73
C LYS A 140 -3.47 8.07 5.29
N GLU A 141 -3.63 7.43 6.45
CA GLU A 141 -2.57 6.62 7.06
C GLU A 141 -2.16 5.44 6.18
N LEU A 142 -3.12 4.71 5.58
CA LEU A 142 -2.84 3.62 4.65
C LEU A 142 -2.03 4.11 3.44
N THR A 143 -2.44 5.21 2.84
CA THR A 143 -1.75 5.80 1.68
C THR A 143 -0.33 6.22 2.03
N ASP A 144 -0.12 6.84 3.18
CA ASP A 144 1.21 7.25 3.65
C ASP A 144 2.12 6.05 3.91
N GLN A 145 1.60 4.96 4.48
CA GLN A 145 2.36 3.72 4.70
C GLN A 145 2.75 3.06 3.37
N ASP A 146 1.84 3.01 2.40
CA ASP A 146 2.13 2.45 1.07
C ASP A 146 3.19 3.25 0.33
N ILE A 147 3.14 4.59 0.39
CA ILE A 147 4.17 5.46 -0.20
C ILE A 147 5.53 5.19 0.45
N ARG A 148 5.61 5.12 1.78
CA ARG A 148 6.86 4.85 2.50
C ARG A 148 7.43 3.47 2.15
N ARG A 149 6.58 2.44 2.07
CA ARG A 149 6.99 1.10 1.67
C ARG A 149 7.58 1.09 0.26
N ARG A 150 6.92 1.72 -0.70
CA ARG A 150 7.41 1.83 -2.09
C ARG A 150 8.75 2.54 -2.18
N ILE A 151 8.92 3.67 -1.49
CA ILE A 151 10.19 4.39 -1.43
C ILE A 151 11.29 3.50 -0.85
N TYR A 152 11.00 2.76 0.21
CA TYR A 152 11.96 1.83 0.81
C TYR A 152 12.34 0.69 -0.15
N GLU A 153 11.38 0.09 -0.85
CA GLU A 153 11.61 -0.95 -1.85
C GLU A 153 12.44 -0.43 -3.04
N GLU A 154 12.14 0.77 -3.51
CA GLU A 154 12.91 1.43 -4.57
C GLU A 154 14.36 1.68 -4.14
N GLN A 155 14.57 2.20 -2.92
CA GLN A 155 15.93 2.41 -2.38
C GLN A 155 16.68 1.10 -2.21
N LYS A 156 16.03 0.05 -1.71
CA LYS A 156 16.62 -1.28 -1.56
C LYS A 156 17.07 -1.84 -2.91
N ASN A 157 16.20 -1.79 -3.92
CA ASN A 157 16.52 -2.25 -5.28
C ASN A 157 17.69 -1.46 -5.89
N GLN A 158 17.76 -0.16 -5.61
CA GLN A 158 18.86 0.68 -6.09
C GLN A 158 20.18 0.30 -5.42
N ILE A 159 20.18 0.06 -4.11
CA ILE A 159 21.36 -0.44 -3.38
C ILE A 159 21.78 -1.82 -3.91
N GLU A 160 20.85 -2.74 -4.12
CA GLU A 160 21.14 -4.06 -4.67
C GLU A 160 21.75 -3.99 -6.09
N GLN A 161 21.26 -3.07 -6.93
CA GLN A 161 21.83 -2.83 -8.24
C GLN A 161 23.24 -2.23 -8.17
N ASP A 162 23.47 -1.30 -7.27
CA ASP A 162 24.78 -0.68 -7.06
C ASP A 162 25.79 -1.66 -6.46
N MET A 163 25.34 -2.65 -5.68
CA MET A 163 26.18 -3.69 -5.08
C MET A 163 26.46 -4.88 -6.04
N ALA A 164 25.69 -5.04 -7.10
CA ALA A 164 25.87 -6.13 -8.06
C ALA A 164 27.31 -6.24 -8.64
N PRO A 165 28.03 -5.14 -8.90
CA PRO A 165 29.42 -5.22 -9.36
C PRO A 165 30.39 -5.80 -8.34
N PHE A 166 30.12 -5.66 -7.04
CA PHE A 166 31.02 -6.17 -5.98
C PHE A 166 30.98 -7.70 -5.84
N GLY A 167 29.89 -8.34 -6.21
CA GLY A 167 29.80 -9.81 -6.21
C GLY A 167 30.73 -10.50 -7.22
N PHE A 168 31.12 -9.80 -8.28
CA PHE A 168 32.06 -10.34 -9.28
C PHE A 168 33.52 -10.28 -8.85
N ILE A 169 33.86 -9.40 -7.89
CA ILE A 169 35.24 -9.29 -7.42
C ILE A 169 35.57 -10.43 -6.44
N LEU A 170 34.58 -10.99 -5.76
CA LEU A 170 34.80 -12.09 -4.81
C LEU A 170 35.00 -13.46 -5.47
N ASN A 171 34.52 -13.64 -6.70
CA ASN A 171 34.70 -14.90 -7.44
C ASN A 171 35.98 -14.95 -8.30
N GLY A 172 36.78 -13.89 -8.29
CA GLY A 172 38.04 -13.83 -9.03
C GLY A 172 39.30 -14.07 -8.19
N VAL A 173 39.14 -14.48 -6.94
CA VAL A 173 40.27 -14.70 -6.00
C VAL A 173 40.62 -16.19 -5.86
N ASP A 174 40.15 -17.04 -6.74
CA ASP A 174 40.54 -18.46 -6.80
C ASP A 174 41.76 -18.72 -7.69
N ASP A 175 42.38 -17.68 -8.26
CA ASP A 175 43.72 -17.84 -8.83
C ASP A 175 44.74 -17.62 -7.74
N GLU A 176 45.40 -18.71 -7.32
CA GLU A 176 46.58 -18.68 -6.43
C GLU A 176 47.56 -17.64 -6.98
N GLU A 177 47.66 -16.47 -6.38
CA GLU A 177 48.71 -15.51 -6.66
C GLU A 177 50.07 -16.13 -6.22
N VAL A 178 50.69 -16.76 -7.17
CA VAL A 178 52.02 -17.31 -6.99
C VAL A 178 53.02 -16.20 -7.30
N VAL A 179 53.70 -15.70 -6.29
CA VAL A 179 54.80 -14.74 -6.48
C VAL A 179 56.11 -15.51 -6.62
N VAL A 180 56.76 -15.33 -7.76
CA VAL A 180 58.11 -15.90 -8.01
C VAL A 180 59.13 -14.82 -7.70
N ASP A 181 60.09 -15.08 -6.82
CA ASP A 181 61.17 -14.17 -6.49
C ASP A 181 62.29 -14.17 -7.57
N GLU A 182 63.22 -13.24 -7.49
CA GLU A 182 64.36 -13.11 -8.42
C GLU A 182 65.28 -14.33 -8.48
N LYS A 183 65.14 -15.29 -7.54
CA LYS A 183 65.90 -16.54 -7.49
C LYS A 183 65.14 -17.73 -8.05
N GLY A 184 63.86 -17.52 -8.43
CA GLY A 184 62.99 -18.55 -8.98
C GLY A 184 62.22 -19.35 -7.94
N ASP A 185 62.25 -18.93 -6.66
CA ASP A 185 61.47 -19.57 -5.62
C ASP A 185 60.01 -19.11 -5.72
N VAL A 186 59.07 -20.06 -5.60
CA VAL A 186 57.66 -19.86 -5.75
C VAL A 186 57.03 -19.73 -4.36
N TRP A 187 56.40 -18.59 -4.09
CA TRP A 187 55.69 -18.31 -2.86
C TRP A 187 54.19 -18.31 -3.13
N SER A 188 53.45 -19.25 -2.55
CA SER A 188 51.98 -19.18 -2.56
C SER A 188 51.49 -18.42 -1.36
N LEU A 189 50.54 -17.49 -1.53
CA LEU A 189 49.84 -16.81 -0.44
C LEU A 189 48.66 -17.68 0.05
N GLU A 190 48.86 -19.00 0.19
CA GLU A 190 47.93 -19.79 0.99
C GLU A 190 48.02 -19.34 2.43
N MET A 191 46.98 -18.63 2.89
CA MET A 191 46.78 -18.49 4.33
C MET A 191 46.38 -19.85 4.86
N ASP A 192 47.39 -20.59 5.36
CA ASP A 192 47.15 -21.80 6.12
C ASP A 192 46.22 -21.48 7.29
N GLY A 193 45.13 -22.26 7.41
CA GLY A 193 44.15 -22.09 8.47
C GLY A 193 44.73 -22.19 9.89
N SER A 194 45.99 -22.62 10.03
CA SER A 194 46.72 -22.68 11.32
C SER A 194 47.00 -21.29 11.90
N ASP A 195 47.13 -20.24 11.07
CA ASP A 195 47.36 -18.87 11.56
C ASP A 195 46.13 -18.22 12.17
N ARG A 196 44.96 -18.86 12.06
CA ARG A 196 43.72 -18.35 12.68
C ARG A 196 43.63 -18.69 14.18
N GLU A 197 44.33 -19.72 14.63
CA GLU A 197 44.26 -20.12 16.05
C GLU A 197 45.12 -19.24 16.96
N ASP A 198 46.10 -18.56 16.39
CA ASP A 198 47.03 -17.71 17.17
C ASP A 198 46.76 -16.20 17.04
N SER A 199 45.70 -15.82 16.36
CA SER A 199 45.30 -14.40 16.37
C SER A 199 44.83 -14.05 17.77
N LYS A 200 45.60 -13.24 18.45
CA LYS A 200 45.36 -12.71 19.82
C LYS A 200 43.97 -12.06 19.99
N TRP A 201 43.25 -11.95 18.94
CA TRP A 201 41.88 -11.44 18.91
C TRP A 201 40.84 -12.48 19.32
N ASN A 202 41.21 -13.79 19.33
CA ASN A 202 40.35 -14.91 19.72
C ASN A 202 40.80 -15.53 21.05
N THR A 203 41.70 -14.91 21.80
CA THR A 203 42.08 -15.40 23.13
C THR A 203 41.07 -14.97 24.18
N ASP A 204 40.87 -15.79 25.18
CA ASP A 204 39.90 -15.66 26.27
C ASP A 204 39.92 -14.33 27.04
N GLU A 205 40.97 -13.53 26.85
CA GLU A 205 41.04 -12.19 27.45
C GLU A 205 39.98 -11.23 26.94
N TYR A 206 39.39 -11.51 25.73
CA TYR A 206 38.29 -10.74 25.13
C TYR A 206 37.07 -11.61 24.82
N GLY A 207 37.16 -12.91 25.00
CA GLY A 207 36.16 -13.90 24.59
C GLY A 207 34.81 -13.76 25.27
N ASP A 208 34.76 -13.14 26.42
CA ASP A 208 33.54 -12.98 27.21
C ASP A 208 32.88 -11.59 27.11
N ARG A 209 33.38 -10.75 26.24
CA ARG A 209 32.65 -9.53 25.87
C ARG A 209 31.63 -9.86 24.81
N SER A 210 30.61 -10.62 25.17
CA SER A 210 29.33 -10.53 24.51
C SER A 210 28.92 -9.06 24.56
N PHE A 211 28.85 -8.41 23.41
CA PHE A 211 28.24 -7.09 23.28
C PHE A 211 26.76 -7.25 23.54
N MET A 212 26.37 -7.23 24.82
CA MET A 212 25.01 -6.94 25.20
C MET A 212 24.79 -5.45 24.96
N TRP A 213 24.10 -5.13 23.90
CA TRP A 213 23.48 -3.84 23.74
C TRP A 213 22.31 -3.77 24.72
N GLU A 214 22.59 -3.30 25.93
CA GLU A 214 21.51 -2.81 26.80
C GLU A 214 21.05 -1.48 26.26
N TYR A 215 19.83 -1.48 25.72
CA TYR A 215 19.10 -0.25 25.50
C TYR A 215 18.75 0.36 26.86
N ARG A 216 19.27 1.52 27.13
CA ARG A 216 18.73 2.47 28.10
C ARG A 216 17.86 3.50 27.38
#